data_cd1801ecaeeb5ac8d835cbae3a0a3052
#
_entry.id   cd1801ecaeeb5ac8d835cbae3a0a3052
#
_cell.length_a   1.000
_cell.length_b   1.000
_cell.length_c   1.000
_cell.angle_alpha   90.00
_cell.angle_beta   90.00
_cell.angle_gamma   90.00
#
_symmetry.space_group_name_H-M   'P 1'
#
loop_
_entity.id
_entity.type
_entity.pdbx_description
1 polymer ?
#
loop_
_entity_poly.entity_id
_entity_poly.type
_entity_poly.pdbx_seq_one_letter_code
_entity_poly.pdbx_strand_id
1 'polypeptide(L)'
;MKPSVLSSRRSLARQVALQVFLVLVVALAAVSAVMAWLAVMQSRERLVRETGLQVQALVDALEALDATAGRMAERVHGPFRQKFARTFELDEAGSRLLSWGMPLNGETGELDAFQQVHGGTASIYMRKGDDFERIATTLRTTGGARAVGLRLGTDHPAYAAMRAGGAYTDRVAVDGVPYMAHFEAVRNPAGQVVGIVAIGFELGDFQAAADRLVQGTTFFDRGGTVVIEAGTRDEDAVFVVHPTATGRRVLEVAPQAAPVLATLRATPEATVTDAVALRDPGLQAPWLVKRQTRDGRWWVVAEVSQREATASLWATMRVVWVVLAVMAVLLGLAVFWIQRRGVVRPLAQLTDAVSALAQGDLTRAFRVNRNDEVGQLMAALDHMRARFLGIVRDLQVAADGIGTASAEIALGNQDLSRRTEQTASNLQQTAASMEQLNGTVR
;
A
#
# COMPACT_ATOMS: atom_id res chain seq x y z
N MET A 1 17.44 46.20 49.43
CA MET A 1 16.72 46.29 48.14
C MET A 1 17.02 45.02 47.36
N LYS A 2 15.96 44.23 47.05
CA LYS A 2 16.09 42.95 46.29
C LYS A 2 16.43 43.26 44.83
N PRO A 3 17.32 42.53 44.16
CA PRO A 3 17.33 42.46 42.72
C PRO A 3 16.53 41.20 42.31
N SER A 4 15.25 41.34 42.03
CA SER A 4 14.50 40.43 41.22
C SER A 4 14.66 40.83 39.77
N VAL A 5 14.71 39.84 38.92
CA VAL A 5 14.61 39.78 37.46
C VAL A 5 15.82 39.08 36.85
N LEU A 6 15.96 37.79 37.15
CA LEU A 6 16.53 36.87 36.20
C LEU A 6 15.41 36.39 35.32
N SER A 7 15.00 37.20 34.32
CA SER A 7 14.25 36.70 33.17
C SER A 7 15.09 35.57 32.55
N SER A 8 14.52 34.37 32.45
CA SER A 8 15.10 33.21 31.77
C SER A 8 15.38 33.55 30.29
N ARG A 9 16.51 34.21 30.02
CA ARG A 9 17.01 34.34 28.64
C ARG A 9 17.21 32.96 28.13
N ARG A 10 16.23 32.41 27.37
CA ARG A 10 16.40 31.17 26.61
C ARG A 10 17.66 31.34 25.79
N SER A 11 18.70 30.57 26.09
CA SER A 11 19.99 30.73 25.41
C SER A 11 19.76 30.58 23.91
N LEU A 12 20.28 31.51 23.13
CA LEU A 12 20.15 31.57 21.65
C LEU A 12 20.53 30.21 21.05
N ALA A 13 21.52 29.54 21.61
CA ALA A 13 21.92 28.20 21.23
C ALA A 13 20.82 27.13 21.43
N ARG A 14 20.01 27.25 22.48
CA ARG A 14 18.87 26.33 22.70
C ARG A 14 17.77 26.58 21.69
N GLN A 15 17.54 27.81 21.26
CA GLN A 15 16.58 28.13 20.22
C GLN A 15 17.03 27.62 18.86
N VAL A 16 18.30 27.83 18.49
CA VAL A 16 18.86 27.32 17.22
C VAL A 16 18.87 25.78 17.19
N ALA A 17 19.26 25.13 18.30
CA ALA A 17 19.20 23.65 18.39
C ALA A 17 17.78 23.14 18.21
N LEU A 18 16.78 23.79 18.80
CA LEU A 18 15.38 23.42 18.68
C LEU A 18 14.85 23.64 17.26
N GLN A 19 15.24 24.73 16.61
CA GLN A 19 14.86 25.01 15.21
C GLN A 19 15.47 24.00 14.25
N VAL A 20 16.76 23.68 14.37
CA VAL A 20 17.41 22.67 13.54
C VAL A 20 16.79 21.29 13.75
N PHE A 21 16.52 20.93 15.00
CA PHE A 21 15.83 19.66 15.32
C PHE A 21 14.42 19.61 14.71
N LEU A 22 13.66 20.70 14.83
CA LEU A 22 12.29 20.78 14.27
C LEU A 22 12.29 20.66 12.74
N VAL A 23 13.21 21.36 12.06
CA VAL A 23 13.37 21.24 10.59
C VAL A 23 13.70 19.83 10.19
N LEU A 24 14.60 19.17 10.93
CA LEU A 24 15.00 17.78 10.66
C LEU A 24 13.83 16.81 10.86
N VAL A 25 13.05 16.97 11.93
CA VAL A 25 11.86 16.15 12.20
C VAL A 25 10.80 16.34 11.10
N VAL A 26 10.56 17.58 10.67
CA VAL A 26 9.61 17.89 9.58
C VAL A 26 10.10 17.27 8.27
N ALA A 27 11.38 17.39 7.95
CA ALA A 27 11.95 16.78 6.73
C ALA A 27 11.83 15.25 6.75
N LEU A 28 12.16 14.60 7.88
CA LEU A 28 12.02 13.16 8.06
C LEU A 28 10.54 12.72 7.96
N ALA A 29 9.62 13.48 8.56
CA ALA A 29 8.19 13.20 8.47
C ALA A 29 7.67 13.33 7.03
N ALA A 30 8.12 14.35 6.28
CA ALA A 30 7.76 14.52 4.87
C ALA A 30 8.27 13.38 4.00
N VAL A 31 9.54 12.99 4.14
CA VAL A 31 10.12 11.86 3.42
C VAL A 31 9.38 10.56 3.77
N SER A 32 9.08 10.34 5.05
CA SER A 32 8.32 9.16 5.50
C SER A 32 6.91 9.11 4.94
N ALA A 33 6.21 10.26 4.87
CA ALA A 33 4.89 10.35 4.26
C ALA A 33 4.91 10.04 2.76
N VAL A 34 5.89 10.57 2.03
CA VAL A 34 6.08 10.27 0.60
C VAL A 34 6.39 8.80 0.38
N MET A 35 7.29 8.22 1.18
CA MET A 35 7.63 6.80 1.11
C MET A 35 6.43 5.90 1.40
N ALA A 36 5.63 6.23 2.41
CA ALA A 36 4.40 5.49 2.73
C ALA A 36 3.39 5.58 1.59
N TRP A 37 3.19 6.75 1.01
CA TRP A 37 2.30 6.95 -0.12
C TRP A 37 2.74 6.15 -1.35
N LEU A 38 4.02 6.19 -1.71
CA LEU A 38 4.60 5.39 -2.81
C LEU A 38 4.48 3.88 -2.55
N ALA A 39 4.76 3.44 -1.31
CA ALA A 39 4.66 2.04 -0.93
C ALA A 39 3.22 1.51 -1.06
N VAL A 40 2.22 2.29 -0.63
CA VAL A 40 0.80 1.93 -0.77
C VAL A 40 0.41 1.84 -2.25
N MET A 41 0.79 2.82 -3.09
CA MET A 41 0.49 2.78 -4.52
C MET A 41 1.13 1.58 -5.22
N GLN A 42 2.42 1.36 -5.03
CA GLN A 42 3.13 0.23 -5.67
C GLN A 42 2.61 -1.13 -5.19
N SER A 43 2.28 -1.25 -3.91
CA SER A 43 1.75 -2.50 -3.37
C SER A 43 0.36 -2.81 -3.93
N ARG A 44 -0.49 -1.80 -4.10
CA ARG A 44 -1.80 -1.98 -4.70
C ARG A 44 -1.71 -2.52 -6.13
N GLU A 45 -0.84 -1.93 -6.96
CA GLU A 45 -0.65 -2.40 -8.35
C GLU A 45 -0.09 -3.83 -8.40
N ARG A 46 0.85 -4.16 -7.53
CA ARG A 46 1.41 -5.51 -7.43
C ARG A 46 0.35 -6.53 -7.02
N LEU A 47 -0.41 -6.24 -5.97
CA LEU A 47 -1.47 -7.12 -5.48
C LEU A 47 -2.55 -7.37 -6.55
N VAL A 48 -3.01 -6.32 -7.23
CA VAL A 48 -3.99 -6.46 -8.32
C VAL A 48 -3.42 -7.33 -9.45
N ARG A 49 -2.15 -7.13 -9.82
CA ARG A 49 -1.50 -7.92 -10.86
C ARG A 49 -1.32 -9.37 -10.44
N GLU A 50 -0.81 -9.64 -9.25
CA GLU A 50 -0.62 -11.00 -8.73
C GLU A 50 -1.95 -11.75 -8.57
N THR A 51 -2.94 -11.10 -7.99
CA THR A 51 -4.31 -11.63 -7.90
C THR A 51 -4.87 -11.89 -9.30
N GLY A 52 -4.69 -10.95 -10.23
CA GLY A 52 -5.13 -11.11 -11.61
C GLY A 52 -4.51 -12.32 -12.31
N LEU A 53 -3.22 -12.59 -12.10
CA LEU A 53 -2.55 -13.79 -12.64
C LEU A 53 -3.10 -15.09 -12.03
N GLN A 54 -3.36 -15.12 -10.74
CA GLN A 54 -3.95 -16.30 -10.08
C GLN A 54 -5.38 -16.53 -10.55
N VAL A 55 -6.19 -15.47 -10.69
CA VAL A 55 -7.54 -15.57 -11.25
C VAL A 55 -7.51 -16.03 -12.69
N GLN A 56 -6.54 -15.58 -13.50
CA GLN A 56 -6.38 -16.04 -14.87
C GLN A 56 -6.04 -17.55 -14.92
N ALA A 57 -5.15 -18.00 -14.05
CA ALA A 57 -4.84 -19.43 -13.95
C ALA A 57 -6.08 -20.28 -13.58
N LEU A 58 -6.97 -19.76 -12.74
CA LEU A 58 -8.26 -20.39 -12.45
C LEU A 58 -9.19 -20.43 -13.67
N VAL A 59 -9.26 -19.35 -14.43
CA VAL A 59 -10.02 -19.30 -15.69
C VAL A 59 -9.51 -20.38 -16.64
N ASP A 60 -8.19 -20.43 -16.85
CA ASP A 60 -7.56 -21.40 -17.75
C ASP A 60 -7.81 -22.85 -17.29
N ALA A 61 -7.80 -23.08 -15.97
CA ALA A 61 -8.10 -24.41 -15.41
C ALA A 61 -9.57 -24.79 -15.59
N LEU A 62 -10.51 -23.84 -15.39
CA LEU A 62 -11.94 -24.08 -15.63
C LEU A 62 -12.23 -24.33 -17.10
N GLU A 63 -11.64 -23.55 -18.01
CA GLU A 63 -11.75 -23.79 -19.46
C GLU A 63 -11.18 -25.16 -19.86
N ALA A 64 -10.06 -25.56 -19.27
CA ALA A 64 -9.46 -26.88 -19.54
C ALA A 64 -10.35 -28.04 -19.05
N LEU A 65 -10.99 -27.87 -17.88
CA LEU A 65 -11.97 -28.83 -17.38
C LEU A 65 -13.18 -28.93 -18.32
N ASP A 66 -13.74 -27.80 -18.73
CA ASP A 66 -14.90 -27.75 -19.62
C ASP A 66 -14.58 -28.36 -21.00
N ALA A 67 -13.48 -27.95 -21.59
CA ALA A 67 -12.99 -28.52 -22.85
C ALA A 67 -12.71 -30.04 -22.74
N THR A 68 -12.28 -30.51 -21.57
CA THR A 68 -12.04 -31.94 -21.35
C THR A 68 -13.35 -32.73 -21.30
N ALA A 69 -14.38 -32.17 -20.64
CA ALA A 69 -15.72 -32.74 -20.61
C ALA A 69 -16.31 -32.81 -22.03
N GLY A 70 -16.18 -31.73 -22.81
CA GLY A 70 -16.63 -31.70 -24.22
C GLY A 70 -15.92 -32.75 -25.09
N ARG A 71 -14.59 -32.81 -25.04
CA ARG A 71 -13.83 -33.82 -25.78
C ARG A 71 -14.16 -35.25 -25.35
N MET A 72 -14.47 -35.47 -24.06
CA MET A 72 -14.93 -36.78 -23.58
C MET A 72 -16.26 -37.16 -24.20
N ALA A 73 -17.22 -36.23 -24.21
CA ALA A 73 -18.52 -36.45 -24.83
C ALA A 73 -18.36 -36.80 -26.34
N GLU A 74 -17.62 -35.99 -27.09
CA GLU A 74 -17.33 -36.28 -28.53
C GLU A 74 -16.68 -37.63 -28.76
N ARG A 75 -15.65 -37.98 -27.95
CA ARG A 75 -14.93 -39.25 -28.07
C ARG A 75 -15.84 -40.47 -27.85
N VAL A 76 -16.73 -40.37 -26.88
CA VAL A 76 -17.63 -41.47 -26.52
C VAL A 76 -18.81 -41.55 -27.50
N HIS A 77 -19.23 -40.38 -28.06
CA HIS A 77 -20.30 -40.34 -29.06
C HIS A 77 -19.96 -41.14 -30.33
N GLY A 78 -18.70 -41.07 -30.82
CA GLY A 78 -18.32 -41.72 -32.05
C GLY A 78 -18.64 -43.22 -32.07
N PRO A 79 -18.14 -44.06 -31.12
CA PRO A 79 -18.48 -45.48 -31.00
C PRO A 79 -19.98 -45.73 -30.80
N PHE A 80 -20.67 -44.89 -30.02
CA PHE A 80 -22.11 -45.01 -29.85
C PHE A 80 -22.86 -44.72 -31.12
N ARG A 81 -22.48 -43.73 -31.91
CA ARG A 81 -23.07 -43.41 -33.23
C ARG A 81 -22.93 -44.56 -34.23
N GLN A 82 -21.84 -45.32 -34.16
CA GLN A 82 -21.61 -46.49 -35.03
C GLN A 82 -22.57 -47.67 -34.76
N LYS A 83 -23.28 -47.67 -33.65
CA LYS A 83 -24.31 -48.62 -33.33
C LYS A 83 -25.59 -48.44 -34.16
N PHE A 84 -25.67 -47.38 -34.96
CA PHE A 84 -26.79 -47.05 -35.79
C PHE A 84 -26.37 -46.86 -37.24
N ALA A 85 -27.33 -46.97 -38.16
CA ALA A 85 -27.11 -46.72 -39.59
C ALA A 85 -26.47 -45.34 -39.83
N ARG A 86 -25.67 -45.23 -40.88
CA ARG A 86 -25.10 -43.92 -41.27
C ARG A 86 -26.22 -42.89 -41.60
N THR A 87 -27.25 -43.35 -42.30
CA THR A 87 -28.43 -42.55 -42.63
C THR A 87 -29.67 -43.20 -41.99
N PHE A 88 -30.56 -42.35 -41.51
CA PHE A 88 -31.84 -42.80 -40.98
C PHE A 88 -32.94 -42.60 -42.05
N GLU A 89 -33.97 -43.40 -41.96
CA GLU A 89 -35.14 -43.32 -42.86
C GLU A 89 -36.40 -43.07 -42.06
N LEU A 90 -37.35 -42.37 -42.65
CA LEU A 90 -38.68 -42.28 -42.11
C LEU A 90 -39.57 -43.37 -42.78
N ASP A 91 -40.44 -43.98 -42.01
CA ASP A 91 -41.43 -44.89 -42.58
C ASP A 91 -42.36 -44.12 -43.55
N GLU A 92 -43.11 -44.88 -44.39
CA GLU A 92 -43.99 -44.29 -45.40
C GLU A 92 -45.03 -43.31 -44.80
N ALA A 93 -45.42 -43.51 -43.55
CA ALA A 93 -46.31 -42.62 -42.81
C ALA A 93 -45.61 -41.45 -42.16
N GLY A 94 -44.26 -41.38 -42.18
CA GLY A 94 -43.48 -40.35 -41.48
C GLY A 94 -43.59 -40.35 -39.94
N SER A 95 -44.05 -41.48 -39.40
CA SER A 95 -44.33 -41.64 -37.95
C SER A 95 -43.27 -42.37 -37.17
N ARG A 96 -42.32 -43.08 -37.87
CA ARG A 96 -41.24 -43.84 -37.24
C ARG A 96 -39.90 -43.56 -37.92
N LEU A 97 -38.88 -43.41 -37.09
CA LEU A 97 -37.52 -43.28 -37.55
C LEU A 97 -36.87 -44.66 -37.59
N LEU A 98 -36.24 -45.00 -38.71
CA LEU A 98 -35.68 -46.33 -38.97
C LEU A 98 -34.16 -46.26 -39.07
N SER A 99 -33.49 -47.25 -38.46
CA SER A 99 -32.06 -47.53 -38.61
C SER A 99 -31.90 -48.96 -39.03
N TRP A 100 -31.21 -49.21 -40.16
CA TRP A 100 -31.16 -50.52 -40.81
C TRP A 100 -32.54 -51.22 -40.99
N GLY A 101 -33.55 -50.39 -41.26
CA GLY A 101 -34.92 -50.89 -41.42
C GLY A 101 -35.65 -51.18 -40.10
N MET A 102 -35.02 -51.03 -38.95
CA MET A 102 -35.62 -51.24 -37.63
C MET A 102 -36.10 -49.93 -37.01
N PRO A 103 -37.28 -49.88 -36.40
CA PRO A 103 -37.78 -48.68 -35.78
C PRO A 103 -36.99 -48.31 -34.51
N LEU A 104 -36.62 -47.04 -34.39
CA LEU A 104 -35.91 -46.48 -33.23
C LEU A 104 -36.88 -45.92 -32.17
N ASN A 105 -38.18 -45.79 -32.51
CA ASN A 105 -39.18 -45.28 -31.59
C ASN A 105 -39.38 -46.23 -30.40
N GLY A 106 -39.01 -45.80 -29.21
CA GLY A 106 -39.05 -46.62 -28.01
C GLY A 106 -37.94 -47.68 -27.88
N GLU A 107 -37.05 -47.81 -28.89
CA GLU A 107 -35.89 -48.69 -28.78
C GLU A 107 -34.92 -48.18 -27.73
N THR A 108 -34.58 -49.01 -26.76
CA THR A 108 -33.77 -48.63 -25.62
C THR A 108 -32.52 -49.49 -25.41
N GLY A 109 -32.41 -50.57 -26.13
CA GLY A 109 -31.31 -51.56 -25.92
C GLY A 109 -29.92 -50.92 -26.01
N GLU A 110 -29.61 -50.26 -27.13
CA GLU A 110 -28.31 -49.61 -27.32
C GLU A 110 -28.14 -48.41 -26.42
N LEU A 111 -29.23 -47.67 -26.09
CA LEU A 111 -29.20 -46.53 -25.18
C LEU A 111 -28.91 -46.99 -23.74
N ASP A 112 -29.54 -48.05 -23.27
CA ASP A 112 -29.36 -48.63 -21.96
C ASP A 112 -27.95 -49.25 -21.82
N ALA A 113 -27.48 -49.91 -22.85
CA ALA A 113 -26.10 -50.39 -22.91
C ALA A 113 -25.09 -49.29 -22.83
N PHE A 114 -25.34 -48.15 -23.52
CA PHE A 114 -24.53 -46.95 -23.41
C PHE A 114 -24.49 -46.45 -21.97
N GLN A 115 -25.64 -46.30 -21.32
CA GLN A 115 -25.75 -45.86 -19.93
C GLN A 115 -25.00 -46.79 -18.97
N GLN A 116 -25.14 -48.10 -19.14
CA GLN A 116 -24.45 -49.08 -18.27
C GLN A 116 -22.93 -49.05 -18.42
N VAL A 117 -22.42 -48.85 -19.63
CA VAL A 117 -20.97 -48.86 -19.90
C VAL A 117 -20.32 -47.55 -19.58
N HIS A 118 -20.97 -46.44 -19.89
CA HIS A 118 -20.37 -45.08 -19.83
C HIS A 118 -20.91 -44.22 -18.72
N GLY A 119 -21.98 -44.62 -18.04
CA GLY A 119 -22.63 -43.82 -16.96
C GLY A 119 -23.34 -42.53 -17.42
N GLY A 120 -23.39 -42.31 -18.76
CA GLY A 120 -24.03 -41.14 -19.34
C GLY A 120 -25.47 -41.39 -19.75
N THR A 121 -26.09 -40.38 -20.33
CA THR A 121 -27.43 -40.48 -20.93
C THR A 121 -27.35 -40.54 -22.45
N ALA A 122 -28.29 -41.19 -23.07
CA ALA A 122 -28.42 -41.24 -24.52
C ALA A 122 -29.87 -40.92 -24.94
N SER A 123 -30.01 -40.25 -26.07
CA SER A 123 -31.32 -39.87 -26.62
C SER A 123 -31.31 -39.88 -28.14
N ILE A 124 -32.42 -40.30 -28.71
CA ILE A 124 -32.68 -40.22 -30.16
C ILE A 124 -33.90 -39.31 -30.35
N TYR A 125 -33.75 -38.41 -31.30
CA TYR A 125 -34.82 -37.49 -31.68
C TYR A 125 -35.19 -37.74 -33.14
N MET A 126 -36.45 -37.61 -33.45
CA MET A 126 -37.01 -37.70 -34.80
C MET A 126 -37.50 -36.27 -35.19
N ARG A 127 -37.24 -35.89 -36.42
CA ARG A 127 -37.75 -34.63 -36.94
C ARG A 127 -39.29 -34.67 -37.06
N LYS A 128 -39.96 -33.64 -36.53
CA LYS A 128 -41.42 -33.47 -36.58
C LYS A 128 -41.75 -32.01 -36.94
N GLY A 129 -41.96 -31.81 -38.23
CA GLY A 129 -42.12 -30.47 -38.80
C GLY A 129 -40.77 -29.69 -38.72
N ASP A 130 -40.81 -28.56 -38.05
CA ASP A 130 -39.63 -27.71 -37.87
C ASP A 130 -38.81 -28.01 -36.60
N ASP A 131 -39.28 -28.94 -35.78
CA ASP A 131 -38.62 -29.30 -34.51
C ASP A 131 -38.24 -30.78 -34.48
N PHE A 132 -37.63 -31.23 -33.37
CA PHE A 132 -37.23 -32.59 -33.12
C PHE A 132 -37.86 -33.11 -31.84
N GLU A 133 -38.55 -34.26 -31.94
CA GLU A 133 -39.20 -34.93 -30.82
C GLU A 133 -38.34 -36.09 -30.33
N ARG A 134 -38.12 -36.19 -29.03
CA ARG A 134 -37.38 -37.27 -28.40
C ARG A 134 -38.17 -38.57 -28.44
N ILE A 135 -37.77 -39.54 -29.23
CA ILE A 135 -38.45 -40.80 -29.45
C ILE A 135 -37.91 -41.96 -28.63
N ALA A 136 -36.67 -41.88 -28.20
CA ALA A 136 -36.02 -42.86 -27.31
C ALA A 136 -35.00 -42.17 -26.42
N THR A 137 -34.89 -42.59 -25.16
CA THR A 137 -33.97 -41.95 -24.21
C THR A 137 -33.73 -42.81 -22.96
N THR A 138 -32.58 -42.67 -22.36
CA THR A 138 -32.32 -43.17 -21.01
C THR A 138 -32.73 -42.15 -19.91
N LEU A 139 -32.93 -40.89 -20.27
CA LEU A 139 -33.41 -39.87 -19.34
C LEU A 139 -34.78 -40.23 -18.78
N ARG A 140 -34.98 -39.98 -17.49
CA ARG A 140 -36.23 -40.23 -16.79
C ARG A 140 -36.84 -38.94 -16.26
N THR A 141 -38.15 -38.86 -16.31
CA THR A 141 -38.90 -37.79 -15.62
C THR A 141 -38.87 -37.99 -14.11
N THR A 142 -39.25 -36.98 -13.35
CA THR A 142 -39.42 -37.06 -11.89
C THR A 142 -40.32 -38.21 -11.44
N GLY A 143 -41.25 -38.66 -12.29
CA GLY A 143 -42.13 -39.83 -12.09
C GLY A 143 -41.49 -41.17 -12.43
N GLY A 144 -40.22 -41.22 -12.84
CA GLY A 144 -39.48 -42.44 -13.18
C GLY A 144 -39.72 -42.97 -14.60
N ALA A 145 -40.67 -42.45 -15.35
CA ALA A 145 -40.90 -42.82 -16.77
C ALA A 145 -39.80 -42.21 -17.66
N ARG A 146 -39.55 -42.84 -18.82
CA ARG A 146 -38.62 -42.29 -19.83
C ARG A 146 -39.18 -40.97 -20.37
N ALA A 147 -38.32 -39.97 -20.52
CA ALA A 147 -38.68 -38.61 -20.94
C ALA A 147 -38.86 -38.54 -22.49
N VAL A 148 -39.72 -39.38 -23.05
CA VAL A 148 -40.05 -39.40 -24.48
C VAL A 148 -41.19 -38.44 -24.81
N GLY A 149 -41.32 -38.06 -26.08
CA GLY A 149 -42.36 -37.13 -26.55
C GLY A 149 -42.06 -35.65 -26.33
N LEU A 150 -40.95 -35.35 -25.67
CA LEU A 150 -40.51 -33.96 -25.43
C LEU A 150 -39.82 -33.40 -26.67
N ARG A 151 -40.14 -32.15 -27.01
CA ARG A 151 -39.50 -31.44 -28.11
C ARG A 151 -38.16 -30.84 -27.68
N LEU A 152 -37.22 -30.74 -28.64
CA LEU A 152 -35.97 -30.04 -28.42
C LEU A 152 -36.23 -28.56 -28.12
N GLY A 153 -37.10 -27.93 -28.93
CA GLY A 153 -37.47 -26.53 -28.79
C GLY A 153 -36.51 -25.57 -29.51
N THR A 154 -37.09 -24.49 -30.03
CA THR A 154 -36.33 -23.45 -30.77
C THR A 154 -35.30 -22.72 -29.90
N ASP A 155 -35.56 -22.65 -28.59
CA ASP A 155 -34.71 -21.96 -27.64
C ASP A 155 -33.52 -22.81 -27.14
N HIS A 156 -33.50 -24.11 -27.53
CA HIS A 156 -32.42 -25.01 -27.17
C HIS A 156 -31.14 -24.62 -27.91
N PRO A 157 -29.97 -24.49 -27.24
CA PRO A 157 -28.71 -24.04 -27.87
C PRO A 157 -28.31 -24.89 -29.09
N ALA A 158 -28.56 -26.20 -29.07
CA ALA A 158 -28.25 -27.10 -30.18
C ALA A 158 -29.21 -26.94 -31.39
N TYR A 159 -30.37 -26.31 -31.25
CA TYR A 159 -31.40 -26.30 -32.26
C TYR A 159 -30.92 -25.83 -33.64
N ALA A 160 -30.27 -24.68 -33.70
CA ALA A 160 -29.76 -24.09 -34.94
C ALA A 160 -28.75 -25.02 -35.64
N ALA A 161 -27.82 -25.61 -34.89
CA ALA A 161 -26.85 -26.55 -35.43
C ALA A 161 -27.49 -27.85 -35.95
N MET A 162 -28.50 -28.36 -35.24
CA MET A 162 -29.25 -29.55 -35.64
C MET A 162 -30.05 -29.31 -36.92
N ARG A 163 -30.69 -28.15 -37.02
CA ARG A 163 -31.42 -27.76 -38.25
C ARG A 163 -30.49 -27.66 -39.47
N ALA A 164 -29.28 -27.15 -39.26
CA ALA A 164 -28.24 -27.05 -40.29
C ALA A 164 -27.62 -28.42 -40.66
N GLY A 165 -27.86 -29.46 -39.85
CA GLY A 165 -27.32 -30.79 -40.06
C GLY A 165 -25.90 -30.98 -39.64
N GLY A 166 -25.47 -30.21 -38.62
CA GLY A 166 -24.16 -30.25 -37.97
C GLY A 166 -24.16 -31.04 -36.66
N ALA A 167 -23.12 -30.82 -35.88
CA ALA A 167 -23.00 -31.30 -34.53
C ALA A 167 -22.94 -30.12 -33.55
N TYR A 168 -23.26 -30.38 -32.29
CA TYR A 168 -23.17 -29.39 -31.20
C TYR A 168 -22.71 -30.06 -29.93
N THR A 169 -21.69 -29.51 -29.31
CA THR A 169 -21.13 -29.98 -28.03
C THR A 169 -21.08 -28.81 -27.07
N ASP A 170 -21.84 -28.84 -26.00
CA ASP A 170 -21.81 -27.82 -24.95
C ASP A 170 -22.60 -28.28 -23.73
N ARG A 171 -22.58 -27.46 -22.68
CA ARG A 171 -23.40 -27.61 -21.50
C ARG A 171 -24.86 -27.35 -21.81
N VAL A 172 -25.73 -28.24 -21.37
CA VAL A 172 -27.17 -28.10 -21.43
C VAL A 172 -27.79 -28.48 -20.09
N ALA A 173 -28.86 -27.82 -19.71
CA ALA A 173 -29.62 -28.19 -18.53
C ALA A 173 -30.80 -29.09 -18.92
N VAL A 174 -30.92 -30.23 -18.26
CA VAL A 174 -32.08 -31.12 -18.38
C VAL A 174 -32.69 -31.22 -16.99
N ASP A 175 -33.94 -30.75 -16.84
CA ASP A 175 -34.67 -30.69 -15.57
C ASP A 175 -33.83 -30.01 -14.44
N GLY A 176 -33.07 -28.98 -14.78
CA GLY A 176 -32.22 -28.23 -13.85
C GLY A 176 -30.87 -28.88 -13.54
N VAL A 177 -30.59 -30.11 -14.04
CA VAL A 177 -29.32 -30.78 -13.88
C VAL A 177 -28.42 -30.43 -15.07
N PRO A 178 -27.17 -29.99 -14.84
CA PRO A 178 -26.24 -29.64 -15.92
C PRO A 178 -25.58 -30.89 -16.52
N TYR A 179 -25.60 -30.98 -17.82
CA TYR A 179 -24.95 -32.03 -18.62
C TYR A 179 -23.96 -31.40 -19.61
N MET A 180 -22.83 -32.07 -19.84
CA MET A 180 -22.05 -31.89 -21.06
C MET A 180 -22.65 -32.81 -22.11
N ALA A 181 -23.27 -32.27 -23.14
CA ALA A 181 -23.99 -33.02 -24.15
C ALA A 181 -23.38 -32.83 -25.54
N HIS A 182 -23.39 -33.91 -26.31
CA HIS A 182 -23.07 -33.88 -27.72
C HIS A 182 -24.30 -34.32 -28.53
N PHE A 183 -24.67 -33.51 -29.50
CA PHE A 183 -25.78 -33.73 -30.42
C PHE A 183 -25.19 -33.86 -31.83
N GLU A 184 -25.59 -34.86 -32.59
CA GLU A 184 -25.28 -35.01 -34.01
C GLU A 184 -26.55 -35.18 -34.82
N ALA A 185 -26.73 -34.33 -35.82
CA ALA A 185 -27.83 -34.44 -36.74
C ALA A 185 -27.62 -35.61 -37.73
N VAL A 186 -28.65 -36.43 -37.93
CA VAL A 186 -28.61 -37.56 -38.86
C VAL A 186 -29.49 -37.26 -40.07
N ARG A 187 -28.94 -37.58 -41.26
CA ARG A 187 -29.62 -37.31 -42.52
C ARG A 187 -30.19 -38.64 -43.11
N ASN A 188 -31.18 -38.48 -43.97
CA ASN A 188 -31.68 -39.55 -44.81
C ASN A 188 -30.80 -39.68 -46.10
N PRO A 189 -30.97 -40.74 -46.94
CA PRO A 189 -30.25 -40.86 -48.20
C PRO A 189 -30.44 -39.70 -49.19
N ALA A 190 -31.52 -38.91 -49.04
CA ALA A 190 -31.76 -37.71 -49.82
C ALA A 190 -31.04 -36.44 -49.24
N GLY A 191 -30.26 -36.59 -48.18
CA GLY A 191 -29.49 -35.50 -47.55
C GLY A 191 -30.27 -34.63 -46.57
N GLN A 192 -31.55 -34.89 -46.33
CA GLN A 192 -32.40 -34.13 -45.40
C GLN A 192 -32.14 -34.60 -43.97
N VAL A 193 -32.10 -33.67 -43.01
CA VAL A 193 -32.04 -33.98 -41.58
C VAL A 193 -33.34 -34.59 -41.11
N VAL A 194 -33.31 -35.82 -40.62
CA VAL A 194 -34.51 -36.59 -40.17
C VAL A 194 -34.45 -36.97 -38.70
N GLY A 195 -33.31 -36.85 -38.04
CA GLY A 195 -33.18 -37.18 -36.63
C GLY A 195 -31.92 -36.62 -36.02
N ILE A 196 -31.78 -36.83 -34.71
CA ILE A 196 -30.60 -36.47 -33.92
C ILE A 196 -30.23 -37.67 -33.04
N VAL A 197 -28.95 -37.96 -32.94
CA VAL A 197 -28.38 -38.83 -31.91
C VAL A 197 -27.66 -37.96 -30.91
N ALA A 198 -28.00 -38.08 -29.64
CA ALA A 198 -27.41 -37.25 -28.57
C ALA A 198 -27.01 -38.10 -27.40
N ILE A 199 -25.87 -37.75 -26.79
CA ILE A 199 -25.41 -38.27 -25.51
C ILE A 199 -25.16 -37.10 -24.54
N GLY A 200 -25.15 -37.41 -23.25
CA GLY A 200 -24.83 -36.42 -22.20
C GLY A 200 -24.25 -37.08 -20.99
N PHE A 201 -23.32 -36.38 -20.37
CA PHE A 201 -22.71 -36.73 -19.06
C PHE A 201 -23.07 -35.70 -18.04
N GLU A 202 -23.57 -36.12 -16.91
CA GLU A 202 -23.84 -35.23 -15.79
C GLU A 202 -22.54 -34.56 -15.30
N LEU A 203 -22.61 -33.27 -15.09
CA LEU A 203 -21.43 -32.47 -14.72
C LEU A 203 -21.18 -32.40 -13.22
N GLY A 204 -21.83 -33.24 -12.40
CA GLY A 204 -21.66 -33.21 -10.95
C GLY A 204 -20.21 -33.33 -10.46
N ASP A 205 -19.47 -34.30 -11.01
CA ASP A 205 -18.04 -34.48 -10.67
C ASP A 205 -17.16 -33.31 -11.15
N PHE A 206 -17.48 -32.77 -12.32
CA PHE A 206 -16.80 -31.60 -12.85
C PHE A 206 -17.11 -30.34 -12.02
N GLN A 207 -18.36 -30.19 -11.58
CA GLN A 207 -18.76 -29.13 -10.68
C GLN A 207 -18.01 -29.25 -9.34
N ALA A 208 -17.96 -30.45 -8.77
CA ALA A 208 -17.21 -30.69 -7.54
C ALA A 208 -15.68 -30.43 -7.70
N ALA A 209 -15.13 -30.67 -8.89
CA ALA A 209 -13.73 -30.34 -9.19
C ALA A 209 -13.54 -28.81 -9.31
N ALA A 210 -14.44 -28.12 -9.99
CA ALA A 210 -14.46 -26.65 -10.10
C ALA A 210 -14.60 -25.99 -8.71
N ASP A 211 -15.52 -26.51 -7.89
CA ASP A 211 -15.73 -26.02 -6.52
C ASP A 211 -14.47 -26.16 -5.67
N ARG A 212 -13.80 -27.30 -5.74
CA ARG A 212 -12.53 -27.54 -5.01
C ARG A 212 -11.41 -26.60 -5.47
N LEU A 213 -11.26 -26.39 -6.77
CA LEU A 213 -10.28 -25.47 -7.34
C LEU A 213 -10.52 -24.04 -6.89
N VAL A 214 -11.75 -23.56 -7.02
CA VAL A 214 -12.12 -22.18 -6.73
C VAL A 214 -12.11 -21.91 -5.22
N GLN A 215 -12.69 -22.79 -4.40
CA GLN A 215 -12.72 -22.64 -2.95
C GLN A 215 -11.35 -22.85 -2.31
N GLY A 216 -10.48 -23.66 -2.92
CA GLY A 216 -9.10 -23.85 -2.50
C GLY A 216 -8.21 -22.62 -2.75
N THR A 217 -8.66 -21.67 -3.58
CA THR A 217 -7.91 -20.45 -3.86
C THR A 217 -8.37 -19.34 -2.92
N THR A 218 -7.55 -19.06 -1.91
CA THR A 218 -7.80 -18.03 -0.92
C THR A 218 -6.79 -16.90 -1.07
N PHE A 219 -7.24 -15.68 -0.77
CA PHE A 219 -6.40 -14.48 -0.72
C PHE A 219 -6.40 -13.95 0.71
N PHE A 220 -5.26 -14.07 1.39
CA PHE A 220 -5.14 -13.78 2.82
C PHE A 220 -6.06 -14.69 3.66
N ASP A 221 -6.57 -14.21 4.79
CA ASP A 221 -7.37 -15.03 5.72
C ASP A 221 -8.85 -15.11 5.29
N ARG A 222 -9.42 -14.02 4.75
CA ARG A 222 -10.85 -13.89 4.45
C ARG A 222 -11.19 -13.77 2.97
N GLY A 223 -10.23 -13.39 2.15
CA GLY A 223 -10.41 -13.28 0.71
C GLY A 223 -10.56 -14.63 0.04
N GLY A 224 -11.17 -14.68 -1.13
CA GLY A 224 -11.32 -15.90 -1.92
C GLY A 224 -11.93 -15.61 -3.28
N THR A 225 -12.39 -16.66 -3.95
CA THR A 225 -12.87 -16.57 -5.32
C THR A 225 -14.31 -17.04 -5.43
N VAL A 226 -15.06 -16.45 -6.33
CA VAL A 226 -16.37 -16.90 -6.78
C VAL A 226 -16.40 -16.97 -8.30
N VAL A 227 -17.25 -17.85 -8.85
CA VAL A 227 -17.50 -17.93 -10.29
C VAL A 227 -18.95 -17.56 -10.55
N ILE A 228 -19.14 -16.64 -11.48
CA ILE A 228 -20.46 -16.12 -11.86
C ILE A 228 -20.67 -16.43 -13.33
N GLU A 229 -21.80 -17.04 -13.67
CA GLU A 229 -22.31 -17.09 -15.04
C GLU A 229 -22.99 -15.75 -15.35
N ALA A 230 -22.47 -15.07 -16.37
CA ALA A 230 -22.80 -13.67 -16.62
C ALA A 230 -24.27 -13.42 -17.04
N GLY A 231 -24.88 -14.40 -17.73
CA GLY A 231 -26.18 -14.20 -18.36
C GLY A 231 -26.16 -13.05 -19.38
N THR A 232 -27.32 -12.74 -19.97
CA THR A 232 -27.47 -11.62 -20.92
C THR A 232 -27.65 -10.28 -20.21
N ARG A 233 -28.23 -10.28 -19.01
CA ARG A 233 -28.49 -9.10 -18.16
C ARG A 233 -27.90 -9.33 -16.78
N ASP A 234 -27.69 -8.26 -16.03
CA ASP A 234 -27.16 -8.34 -14.66
C ASP A 234 -28.10 -9.10 -13.71
N GLU A 235 -29.39 -9.04 -13.96
CA GLU A 235 -30.41 -9.78 -13.22
C GLU A 235 -30.33 -11.30 -13.42
N ASP A 236 -29.76 -11.74 -14.54
CA ASP A 236 -29.63 -13.15 -14.90
C ASP A 236 -28.31 -13.76 -14.40
N ALA A 237 -27.44 -12.95 -13.80
CA ALA A 237 -26.17 -13.41 -13.27
C ALA A 237 -26.36 -14.39 -12.11
N VAL A 238 -25.73 -15.59 -12.21
CA VAL A 238 -25.88 -16.69 -11.25
C VAL A 238 -24.52 -17.12 -10.72
N PHE A 239 -24.43 -17.43 -9.45
CA PHE A 239 -23.23 -18.05 -8.88
C PHE A 239 -23.09 -19.51 -9.35
N VAL A 240 -22.07 -19.80 -10.13
CA VAL A 240 -21.68 -21.16 -10.52
C VAL A 240 -20.89 -21.83 -9.41
N VAL A 241 -19.98 -21.08 -8.78
CA VAL A 241 -19.24 -21.52 -7.58
C VAL A 241 -19.29 -20.43 -6.54
N HIS A 242 -19.85 -20.76 -5.39
CA HIS A 242 -19.93 -19.89 -4.23
C HIS A 242 -19.95 -20.75 -2.95
N PRO A 243 -19.32 -20.34 -1.83
CA PRO A 243 -19.28 -21.15 -0.61
C PRO A 243 -20.66 -21.57 -0.08
N THR A 244 -21.69 -20.73 -0.24
CA THR A 244 -23.02 -20.94 0.37
C THR A 244 -24.19 -20.64 -0.55
N ALA A 245 -23.93 -20.15 -1.77
CA ALA A 245 -24.99 -19.63 -2.66
C ALA A 245 -24.87 -20.12 -4.10
N THR A 246 -24.20 -21.24 -4.34
CA THR A 246 -24.12 -21.87 -5.67
C THR A 246 -25.54 -22.11 -6.24
N GLY A 247 -25.73 -21.76 -7.50
CA GLY A 247 -27.02 -21.85 -8.22
C GLY A 247 -28.00 -20.70 -7.94
N ARG A 248 -27.66 -19.76 -7.05
CA ARG A 248 -28.54 -18.60 -6.77
C ARG A 248 -28.12 -17.39 -7.59
N ARG A 249 -29.07 -16.52 -7.87
CA ARG A 249 -28.79 -15.24 -8.55
C ARG A 249 -27.96 -14.33 -7.67
N VAL A 250 -27.01 -13.62 -8.28
CA VAL A 250 -26.11 -12.73 -7.55
C VAL A 250 -26.89 -11.63 -6.83
N LEU A 251 -27.89 -11.03 -7.48
CA LEU A 251 -28.70 -9.96 -6.89
C LEU A 251 -29.69 -10.44 -5.80
N GLU A 252 -29.99 -11.73 -5.72
CA GLU A 252 -30.74 -12.29 -4.59
C GLU A 252 -29.87 -12.41 -3.33
N VAL A 253 -28.58 -12.69 -3.50
CA VAL A 253 -27.63 -12.85 -2.41
C VAL A 253 -27.05 -11.51 -1.98
N ALA A 254 -26.73 -10.65 -2.95
CA ALA A 254 -26.15 -9.32 -2.76
C ALA A 254 -26.93 -8.26 -3.58
N PRO A 255 -28.09 -7.79 -3.11
CA PRO A 255 -28.91 -6.83 -3.86
C PRO A 255 -28.20 -5.52 -4.21
N GLN A 256 -27.22 -5.14 -3.40
CA GLN A 256 -26.42 -3.92 -3.59
C GLN A 256 -25.32 -4.08 -4.66
N ALA A 257 -25.14 -5.27 -5.23
CA ALA A 257 -24.07 -5.56 -6.19
C ALA A 257 -24.39 -5.11 -7.63
N ALA A 258 -25.59 -4.58 -7.92
CA ALA A 258 -25.97 -4.17 -9.27
C ALA A 258 -24.96 -3.22 -9.95
N PRO A 259 -24.45 -2.14 -9.30
CA PRO A 259 -23.44 -1.27 -9.91
C PRO A 259 -22.11 -2.00 -10.15
N VAL A 260 -21.77 -2.95 -9.27
CA VAL A 260 -20.56 -3.77 -9.39
C VAL A 260 -20.69 -4.70 -10.60
N LEU A 261 -21.81 -5.40 -10.76
CA LEU A 261 -22.05 -6.27 -11.91
C LEU A 261 -21.98 -5.51 -13.24
N ALA A 262 -22.57 -4.32 -13.30
CA ALA A 262 -22.48 -3.45 -14.47
C ALA A 262 -21.02 -3.10 -14.81
N THR A 263 -20.20 -2.77 -13.80
CA THR A 263 -18.78 -2.49 -13.98
C THR A 263 -18.00 -3.74 -14.42
N LEU A 264 -18.31 -4.90 -13.83
CA LEU A 264 -17.68 -6.16 -14.20
C LEU A 264 -18.04 -6.58 -15.64
N ARG A 265 -19.25 -6.27 -16.11
CA ARG A 265 -19.69 -6.56 -17.49
C ARG A 265 -19.01 -5.68 -18.53
N ALA A 266 -18.65 -4.45 -18.18
CA ALA A 266 -18.12 -3.47 -19.12
C ALA A 266 -16.77 -3.88 -19.75
N THR A 267 -15.96 -4.68 -19.04
CA THR A 267 -14.61 -5.06 -19.49
C THR A 267 -14.32 -6.54 -19.21
N PRO A 268 -13.56 -7.23 -20.08
CA PRO A 268 -13.09 -8.60 -19.85
C PRO A 268 -12.25 -8.73 -18.58
N GLU A 269 -11.42 -7.74 -18.32
CA GLU A 269 -10.61 -7.61 -17.13
C GLU A 269 -11.07 -6.38 -16.34
N ALA A 270 -11.51 -6.58 -15.11
CA ALA A 270 -11.96 -5.51 -14.25
C ALA A 270 -11.32 -5.58 -12.88
N THR A 271 -11.06 -4.41 -12.31
CA THR A 271 -10.69 -4.25 -10.91
C THR A 271 -11.59 -3.19 -10.31
N VAL A 272 -12.38 -3.57 -9.33
CA VAL A 272 -13.29 -2.67 -8.61
C VAL A 272 -12.79 -2.53 -7.18
N THR A 273 -12.59 -1.31 -6.74
CA THR A 273 -12.18 -1.00 -5.36
C THR A 273 -13.37 -0.48 -4.58
N ASP A 274 -13.33 -0.67 -3.27
CA ASP A 274 -14.43 -0.30 -2.37
C ASP A 274 -15.78 -0.90 -2.81
N ALA A 275 -15.72 -2.15 -3.29
CA ALA A 275 -16.88 -2.84 -3.83
C ALA A 275 -17.78 -3.41 -2.73
N VAL A 276 -18.98 -3.83 -3.14
CA VAL A 276 -19.83 -4.68 -2.32
C VAL A 276 -19.27 -6.10 -2.33
N ALA A 277 -19.20 -6.72 -1.15
CA ALA A 277 -18.76 -8.10 -1.01
C ALA A 277 -19.71 -9.05 -1.73
N LEU A 278 -19.15 -9.94 -2.55
CA LEU A 278 -19.90 -10.97 -3.28
C LEU A 278 -19.82 -12.33 -2.61
N ARG A 279 -18.69 -12.64 -1.96
CA ARG A 279 -18.41 -13.94 -1.33
C ARG A 279 -18.67 -13.93 0.17
N ASP A 280 -18.13 -12.96 0.90
CA ASP A 280 -18.25 -12.84 2.35
C ASP A 280 -18.90 -11.50 2.73
N PRO A 281 -20.21 -11.49 3.09
CA PRO A 281 -20.91 -10.26 3.47
C PRO A 281 -20.28 -9.50 4.65
N GLY A 282 -19.39 -10.14 5.41
CA GLY A 282 -18.65 -9.51 6.51
C GLY A 282 -17.41 -8.73 6.07
N LEU A 283 -17.03 -8.79 4.80
CA LEU A 283 -15.94 -8.00 4.24
C LEU A 283 -16.43 -6.58 3.91
N GLN A 284 -15.75 -5.60 4.48
CA GLN A 284 -16.04 -4.20 4.21
C GLN A 284 -15.13 -3.68 3.08
N ALA A 285 -15.75 -3.10 2.05
CA ALA A 285 -15.09 -2.46 0.93
C ALA A 285 -13.96 -3.32 0.30
N PRO A 286 -14.23 -4.58 -0.12
CA PRO A 286 -13.21 -5.42 -0.73
C PRO A 286 -12.77 -4.89 -2.08
N TRP A 287 -11.60 -5.34 -2.53
CA TRP A 287 -11.21 -5.24 -3.92
C TRP A 287 -11.71 -6.47 -4.66
N LEU A 288 -12.31 -6.26 -5.81
CA LEU A 288 -12.72 -7.32 -6.71
C LEU A 288 -11.82 -7.29 -7.95
N VAL A 289 -11.24 -8.43 -8.26
CA VAL A 289 -10.43 -8.63 -9.48
C VAL A 289 -11.11 -9.69 -10.32
N LYS A 290 -11.58 -9.28 -11.50
CA LYS A 290 -12.29 -10.15 -12.43
C LYS A 290 -11.41 -10.55 -13.59
N ARG A 291 -11.51 -11.82 -13.98
CA ARG A 291 -11.16 -12.36 -15.29
C ARG A 291 -12.34 -13.17 -15.83
N GLN A 292 -12.43 -13.33 -17.13
CA GLN A 292 -13.51 -14.10 -17.74
C GLN A 292 -12.97 -15.16 -18.70
N THR A 293 -13.78 -16.19 -18.95
CA THR A 293 -13.53 -17.16 -20.00
C THR A 293 -13.57 -16.51 -21.38
N ARG A 294 -12.95 -17.13 -22.39
CA ARG A 294 -12.86 -16.60 -23.76
C ARG A 294 -14.21 -16.36 -24.42
N ASP A 295 -15.19 -17.21 -24.07
CA ASP A 295 -16.58 -17.07 -24.52
C ASP A 295 -17.37 -16.00 -23.73
N GLY A 296 -16.78 -15.43 -22.66
CA GLY A 296 -17.39 -14.44 -21.79
C GLY A 296 -18.47 -14.99 -20.86
N ARG A 297 -18.74 -16.30 -20.88
CA ARG A 297 -19.80 -16.94 -20.11
C ARG A 297 -19.56 -16.86 -18.61
N TRP A 298 -18.33 -17.16 -18.16
CA TRP A 298 -17.98 -17.18 -16.75
C TRP A 298 -17.07 -16.05 -16.38
N TRP A 299 -17.42 -15.40 -15.29
CA TRP A 299 -16.60 -14.43 -14.61
C TRP A 299 -16.00 -15.08 -13.35
N VAL A 300 -14.71 -15.17 -13.29
CA VAL A 300 -13.98 -15.56 -12.08
C VAL A 300 -13.60 -14.28 -11.37
N VAL A 301 -14.15 -14.09 -10.18
CA VAL A 301 -13.99 -12.87 -9.40
C VAL A 301 -13.29 -13.22 -8.09
N ALA A 302 -12.10 -12.68 -7.91
CA ALA A 302 -11.41 -12.72 -6.62
C ALA A 302 -11.87 -11.54 -5.76
N GLU A 303 -12.16 -11.84 -4.52
CA GLU A 303 -12.50 -10.89 -3.48
C GLU A 303 -11.35 -10.81 -2.48
N VAL A 304 -10.73 -9.64 -2.36
CA VAL A 304 -9.54 -9.41 -1.53
C VAL A 304 -9.86 -8.40 -0.43
N SER A 305 -9.60 -8.76 0.81
CA SER A 305 -9.76 -7.86 1.96
C SER A 305 -8.76 -6.72 1.90
N GLN A 306 -9.23 -5.49 1.74
CA GLN A 306 -8.39 -4.30 1.72
C GLN A 306 -7.58 -4.15 3.02
N ARG A 307 -8.20 -4.47 4.17
CA ARG A 307 -7.53 -4.38 5.48
C ARG A 307 -6.37 -5.37 5.60
N GLU A 308 -6.56 -6.61 5.15
CA GLU A 308 -5.53 -7.65 5.21
C GLU A 308 -4.42 -7.38 4.20
N ALA A 309 -4.79 -6.98 2.99
CA ALA A 309 -3.84 -6.58 1.95
C ALA A 309 -2.91 -5.43 2.39
N THR A 310 -3.41 -4.49 3.18
CA THR A 310 -2.62 -3.37 3.69
C THR A 310 -1.99 -3.62 5.05
N ALA A 311 -2.42 -4.62 5.81
CA ALA A 311 -1.95 -4.89 7.18
C ALA A 311 -0.44 -5.17 7.25
N SER A 312 0.09 -5.96 6.31
CA SER A 312 1.52 -6.26 6.22
C SER A 312 2.36 -5.02 5.91
N LEU A 313 1.84 -4.12 5.09
CA LEU A 313 2.47 -2.82 4.79
C LEU A 313 2.54 -1.95 6.03
N TRP A 314 1.44 -1.84 6.79
CA TRP A 314 1.41 -1.06 8.01
C TRP A 314 2.32 -1.64 9.09
N ALA A 315 2.46 -2.98 9.16
CA ALA A 315 3.43 -3.63 10.04
C ALA A 315 4.86 -3.23 9.69
N THR A 316 5.24 -3.30 8.42
CA THR A 316 6.56 -2.89 7.94
C THR A 316 6.79 -1.39 8.15
N MET A 317 5.79 -0.54 7.84
CA MET A 317 5.89 0.90 8.05
C MET A 317 6.07 1.28 9.52
N ARG A 318 5.43 0.57 10.46
CA ARG A 318 5.66 0.79 11.90
C ARG A 318 7.12 0.58 12.29
N VAL A 319 7.76 -0.48 11.79
CA VAL A 319 9.18 -0.74 12.05
C VAL A 319 10.05 0.39 11.49
N VAL A 320 9.78 0.81 10.25
CA VAL A 320 10.50 1.93 9.62
C VAL A 320 10.33 3.21 10.44
N TRP A 321 9.12 3.53 10.90
CA TRP A 321 8.86 4.73 11.71
C TRP A 321 9.56 4.67 13.07
N VAL A 322 9.61 3.51 13.72
CA VAL A 322 10.37 3.33 14.96
C VAL A 322 11.85 3.59 14.73
N VAL A 323 12.43 3.02 13.67
CA VAL A 323 13.85 3.22 13.32
C VAL A 323 14.12 4.71 13.02
N LEU A 324 13.27 5.36 12.23
CA LEU A 324 13.40 6.79 11.94
C LEU A 324 13.27 7.66 13.19
N ALA A 325 12.35 7.33 14.09
CA ALA A 325 12.21 8.05 15.37
C ALA A 325 13.45 7.91 16.25
N VAL A 326 14.00 6.70 16.36
CA VAL A 326 15.26 6.46 17.11
C VAL A 326 16.40 7.24 16.46
N MET A 327 16.54 7.19 15.14
CA MET A 327 17.55 7.98 14.41
C MET A 327 17.40 9.48 14.65
N ALA A 328 16.18 10.00 14.60
CA ALA A 328 15.91 11.41 14.87
C ALA A 328 16.32 11.84 16.29
N VAL A 329 16.01 10.99 17.29
CA VAL A 329 16.42 11.23 18.68
C VAL A 329 17.95 11.21 18.83
N LEU A 330 18.62 10.21 18.25
CA LEU A 330 20.09 10.10 18.30
C LEU A 330 20.77 11.29 17.62
N LEU A 331 20.25 11.71 16.47
CA LEU A 331 20.77 12.86 15.75
C LEU A 331 20.53 14.16 16.53
N GLY A 332 19.35 14.31 17.14
CA GLY A 332 19.04 15.44 18.03
C GLY A 332 19.96 15.51 19.23
N LEU A 333 20.25 14.37 19.87
CA LEU A 333 21.20 14.28 20.98
C LEU A 333 22.64 14.62 20.53
N ALA A 334 23.03 14.12 19.36
CA ALA A 334 24.36 14.42 18.79
C ALA A 334 24.51 15.92 18.48
N VAL A 335 23.54 16.53 17.82
CA VAL A 335 23.52 17.98 17.55
C VAL A 335 23.52 18.78 18.84
N PHE A 336 22.73 18.40 19.83
CA PHE A 336 22.69 19.05 21.13
C PHE A 336 24.05 18.95 21.83
N TRP A 337 24.69 17.80 21.81
CA TRP A 337 26.03 17.58 22.45
C TRP A 337 27.12 18.38 21.75
N ILE A 338 27.14 18.38 20.41
CA ILE A 338 28.08 19.14 19.59
C ILE A 338 27.94 20.65 19.87
N GLN A 339 26.71 21.16 19.83
CA GLN A 339 26.44 22.58 20.10
C GLN A 339 26.80 22.96 21.54
N ARG A 340 26.45 22.12 22.52
CA ARG A 340 26.77 22.39 23.92
C ARG A 340 28.26 22.46 24.14
N ARG A 341 29.06 21.55 23.53
CA ARG A 341 30.49 21.49 23.68
C ARG A 341 31.24 22.49 22.77
N GLY A 342 30.74 22.69 21.58
CA GLY A 342 31.35 23.54 20.56
C GLY A 342 31.06 25.03 20.70
N VAL A 343 29.87 25.39 21.15
CA VAL A 343 29.42 26.79 21.13
C VAL A 343 28.99 27.30 22.52
N VAL A 344 28.09 26.56 23.20
CA VAL A 344 27.48 27.09 24.45
C VAL A 344 28.48 27.26 25.57
N ARG A 345 29.31 26.23 25.85
CA ARG A 345 30.30 26.26 26.91
C ARG A 345 31.39 27.33 26.68
N PRO A 346 32.02 27.42 25.51
CA PRO A 346 32.99 28.47 25.22
C PRO A 346 32.43 29.89 25.28
N LEU A 347 31.23 30.12 24.80
CA LEU A 347 30.57 31.44 24.91
C LEU A 347 30.27 31.81 26.36
N ALA A 348 29.89 30.85 27.21
CA ALA A 348 29.70 31.09 28.64
C ALA A 348 31.03 31.51 29.30
N GLN A 349 32.11 30.80 28.99
CA GLN A 349 33.46 31.15 29.47
C GLN A 349 33.90 32.56 29.03
N LEU A 350 33.58 32.92 27.78
CA LEU A 350 33.86 34.25 27.25
C LEU A 350 33.05 35.33 27.99
N THR A 351 31.78 35.05 28.30
CA THR A 351 30.94 35.96 29.07
C THR A 351 31.48 36.18 30.50
N ASP A 352 31.90 35.08 31.15
CA ASP A 352 32.50 35.15 32.48
C ASP A 352 33.81 35.94 32.46
N ALA A 353 34.62 35.73 31.41
CA ALA A 353 35.87 36.47 31.18
C ALA A 353 35.66 37.98 30.99
N VAL A 354 34.69 38.37 30.17
CA VAL A 354 34.29 39.76 29.96
C VAL A 354 33.79 40.38 31.26
N SER A 355 33.00 39.62 32.03
CA SER A 355 32.47 40.11 33.32
C SER A 355 33.57 40.32 34.35
N ALA A 356 34.57 39.42 34.42
CA ALA A 356 35.74 39.60 35.30
C ALA A 356 36.57 40.84 34.89
N LEU A 357 36.82 41.03 33.60
CA LEU A 357 37.48 42.20 33.05
C LEU A 357 36.75 43.51 33.39
N ALA A 358 35.41 43.50 33.26
CA ALA A 358 34.57 44.64 33.61
C ALA A 358 34.59 44.97 35.11
N GLN A 359 34.84 43.98 35.97
CA GLN A 359 35.02 44.15 37.42
C GLN A 359 36.45 44.53 37.82
N GLY A 360 37.38 44.67 36.87
CA GLY A 360 38.74 45.06 37.12
C GLY A 360 39.68 43.90 37.48
N ASP A 361 39.21 42.66 37.40
CA ASP A 361 40.06 41.49 37.60
C ASP A 361 40.89 41.20 36.33
N LEU A 362 42.11 41.76 36.27
CA LEU A 362 43.08 41.55 35.18
C LEU A 362 44.02 40.37 35.41
N THR A 363 43.89 39.67 36.55
CA THR A 363 44.85 38.62 36.94
C THR A 363 44.65 37.29 36.21
N ARG A 364 43.44 37.02 35.69
CA ARG A 364 43.09 35.78 35.04
C ARG A 364 43.50 35.81 33.58
N ALA A 365 44.48 35.00 33.21
CA ALA A 365 44.88 34.77 31.82
C ALA A 365 43.91 33.77 31.14
N PHE A 366 43.51 34.04 29.88
CA PHE A 366 42.65 33.15 29.09
C PHE A 366 43.48 32.21 28.25
N ARG A 367 43.28 30.87 28.45
CA ARG A 367 43.90 29.88 27.57
C ARG A 367 43.09 29.73 26.29
N VAL A 368 43.64 30.13 25.16
CA VAL A 368 43.05 29.98 23.83
C VAL A 368 43.52 28.66 23.24
N ASN A 369 42.71 27.61 23.34
CA ASN A 369 43.01 26.27 22.78
C ASN A 369 42.17 25.95 21.55
N ARG A 370 41.77 26.97 20.79
CA ARG A 370 40.86 26.82 19.64
C ARG A 370 41.32 27.71 18.49
N ASN A 371 41.10 27.20 17.24
CA ASN A 371 41.45 27.91 16.00
C ASN A 371 40.22 28.36 15.20
N ASP A 372 39.06 28.49 15.87
CA ASP A 372 37.81 28.97 15.26
C ASP A 372 37.51 30.43 15.67
N GLU A 373 36.34 30.96 15.25
CA GLU A 373 35.93 32.33 15.53
C GLU A 373 35.79 32.63 17.03
N VAL A 374 35.42 31.61 17.82
CA VAL A 374 35.38 31.75 19.30
C VAL A 374 36.81 31.85 19.87
N GLY A 375 37.72 31.08 19.32
CA GLY A 375 39.15 31.16 19.68
C GLY A 375 39.74 32.54 19.34
N GLN A 376 39.43 33.10 18.18
CA GLN A 376 39.82 34.45 17.78
C GLN A 376 39.29 35.52 18.73
N LEU A 377 38.02 35.42 19.13
CA LEU A 377 37.40 36.31 20.11
C LEU A 377 38.08 36.22 21.49
N MET A 378 38.40 35.02 21.95
CA MET A 378 39.12 34.78 23.20
C MET A 378 40.54 35.39 23.14
N ALA A 379 41.24 35.25 22.04
CA ALA A 379 42.56 35.83 21.82
C ALA A 379 42.53 37.36 21.82
N ALA A 380 41.54 37.94 21.14
CA ALA A 380 41.36 39.41 21.14
C ALA A 380 41.05 39.96 22.53
N LEU A 381 40.25 39.22 23.33
CA LEU A 381 39.95 39.59 24.72
C LEU A 381 41.19 39.49 25.61
N ASP A 382 42.03 38.46 25.48
CA ASP A 382 43.29 38.35 26.25
C ASP A 382 44.29 39.45 25.88
N HIS A 383 44.33 39.80 24.59
CA HIS A 383 45.14 40.92 24.13
C HIS A 383 44.69 42.26 24.74
N MET A 384 43.38 42.46 24.83
CA MET A 384 42.78 43.65 25.50
C MET A 384 43.15 43.66 26.98
N ARG A 385 43.00 42.53 27.69
CA ARG A 385 43.43 42.36 29.11
C ARG A 385 44.90 42.73 29.33
N ALA A 386 45.77 42.18 28.49
CA ALA A 386 47.22 42.44 28.58
C ALA A 386 47.53 43.95 28.39
N ARG A 387 46.80 44.62 27.48
CA ARG A 387 46.96 46.06 27.25
C ARG A 387 46.50 46.89 28.45
N PHE A 388 45.34 46.55 29.07
CA PHE A 388 44.87 47.21 30.28
C PHE A 388 45.86 46.99 31.44
N LEU A 389 46.44 45.79 31.57
CA LEU A 389 47.43 45.52 32.59
C LEU A 389 48.73 46.39 32.42
N GLY A 390 49.12 46.63 31.16
CA GLY A 390 50.18 47.56 30.81
C GLY A 390 49.84 48.99 31.23
N ILE A 391 48.70 49.48 30.84
CA ILE A 391 48.26 50.84 31.21
C ILE A 391 48.23 51.04 32.73
N VAL A 392 47.68 50.08 33.50
CA VAL A 392 47.62 50.16 34.97
C VAL A 392 49.02 50.17 35.56
N ARG A 393 49.99 49.40 35.05
CA ARG A 393 51.39 49.44 35.47
C ARG A 393 52.02 50.77 35.17
N ASP A 394 51.84 51.32 33.98
CA ASP A 394 52.37 52.61 33.60
C ASP A 394 51.80 53.74 34.48
N LEU A 395 50.50 53.65 34.79
CA LEU A 395 49.86 54.58 35.74
C LEU A 395 50.47 54.44 37.18
N GLN A 396 50.72 53.24 37.66
CA GLN A 396 51.34 53.01 38.96
C GLN A 396 52.76 53.60 39.00
N VAL A 397 53.60 53.36 37.99
CA VAL A 397 54.89 53.93 37.86
C VAL A 397 54.87 55.48 37.84
N ALA A 398 53.94 56.03 37.08
CA ALA A 398 53.75 57.49 37.03
C ALA A 398 53.27 58.04 38.36
N ALA A 399 52.30 57.36 39.04
CA ALA A 399 51.85 57.79 40.37
C ALA A 399 52.97 57.71 41.43
N ASP A 400 53.76 56.64 41.41
CA ASP A 400 54.97 56.55 42.31
C ASP A 400 55.98 57.63 42.00
N GLY A 401 56.24 57.96 40.73
CA GLY A 401 57.09 59.06 40.31
C GLY A 401 56.59 60.43 40.79
N ILE A 402 55.30 60.66 40.67
CA ILE A 402 54.66 61.88 41.20
C ILE A 402 54.79 61.94 42.73
N GLY A 403 54.53 60.82 43.40
CA GLY A 403 54.71 60.71 44.84
C GLY A 403 56.19 61.08 45.30
N THR A 404 57.15 60.52 44.57
CA THR A 404 58.57 60.84 44.84
C THR A 404 58.88 62.32 44.58
N ALA A 405 58.48 62.86 43.45
CA ALA A 405 58.69 64.28 43.13
C ALA A 405 57.97 65.20 44.11
N SER A 406 56.78 64.85 44.57
CA SER A 406 56.06 65.62 45.58
C SER A 406 56.77 65.61 46.93
N ALA A 407 57.37 64.50 47.33
CA ALA A 407 58.16 64.40 48.53
C ALA A 407 59.45 65.28 48.44
N GLU A 408 60.13 65.25 47.25
CA GLU A 408 61.30 66.12 47.00
C GLU A 408 60.86 67.62 47.01
N ILE A 409 59.81 68.01 46.45
CA ILE A 409 59.24 69.36 46.48
C ILE A 409 58.94 69.76 47.93
N ALA A 410 58.29 68.88 48.73
CA ALA A 410 58.02 69.16 50.15
C ALA A 410 59.35 69.38 50.96
N LEU A 411 60.39 68.57 50.78
CA LEU A 411 61.69 68.76 51.37
C LEU A 411 62.33 70.06 50.90
N GLY A 412 62.26 70.34 49.59
CA GLY A 412 62.79 71.59 49.04
C GLY A 412 62.10 72.81 49.58
N ASN A 413 60.71 72.79 49.73
CA ASN A 413 59.99 73.84 50.36
C ASN A 413 60.32 74.08 51.86
N GLN A 414 60.59 72.93 52.55
CA GLN A 414 61.04 73.01 53.97
C GLN A 414 62.40 73.68 54.11
N ASP A 415 63.37 73.31 53.16
CA ASP A 415 64.68 73.97 53.11
C ASP A 415 64.50 75.46 52.72
N LEU A 416 63.70 75.79 51.75
CA LEU A 416 63.41 77.18 51.35
C LEU A 416 62.78 77.94 52.47
N SER A 417 61.87 77.40 53.27
CA SER A 417 61.23 78.07 54.45
C SER A 417 62.33 78.32 55.46
N ARG A 418 63.17 77.35 55.78
CA ARG A 418 64.32 77.51 56.70
C ARG A 418 65.26 78.63 56.24
N ARG A 419 65.64 78.62 54.94
CA ARG A 419 66.50 79.68 54.36
C ARG A 419 65.82 81.02 54.34
N THR A 420 64.52 81.09 54.12
CA THR A 420 63.75 82.36 54.18
C THR A 420 63.73 82.86 55.59
N GLU A 421 63.47 82.02 56.62
CA GLU A 421 63.53 82.41 58.03
C GLU A 421 64.87 82.91 58.42
N GLN A 422 65.95 82.18 57.95
CA GLN A 422 67.30 82.59 58.21
C GLN A 422 67.67 83.95 57.56
N THR A 423 67.17 84.13 56.30
CA THR A 423 67.36 85.44 55.59
C THR A 423 66.60 86.54 56.27
N ALA A 424 65.40 86.25 56.73
CA ALA A 424 64.57 87.24 57.48
C ALA A 424 65.22 87.63 58.82
N SER A 425 65.82 86.58 59.52
CA SER A 425 66.60 86.84 60.77
C SER A 425 67.86 87.64 60.47
N ASN A 426 68.60 87.32 59.40
CA ASN A 426 69.79 88.08 58.99
C ASN A 426 69.41 89.52 58.57
N LEU A 427 68.31 89.70 57.89
CA LEU A 427 67.77 91.06 57.54
C LEU A 427 67.36 91.84 58.80
N GLN A 428 66.67 91.17 59.78
CA GLN A 428 66.39 91.83 61.09
C GLN A 428 67.65 92.22 61.85
N GLN A 429 68.70 91.30 61.85
CA GLN A 429 69.95 91.62 62.47
C GLN A 429 70.66 92.76 61.74
N THR A 430 70.64 92.78 60.41
CA THR A 430 71.20 93.84 59.59
C THR A 430 70.47 95.18 59.85
N ALA A 431 69.13 95.14 59.91
CA ALA A 431 68.30 96.34 60.27
C ALA A 431 68.64 96.83 61.66
N ALA A 432 68.80 95.93 62.67
CA ALA A 432 69.17 96.30 64.02
C ALA A 432 70.59 96.88 64.05
N SER A 433 71.50 96.36 63.28
CA SER A 433 72.88 96.86 63.14
C SER A 433 72.91 98.26 62.46
N MET A 434 72.02 98.44 61.44
CA MET A 434 71.85 99.76 60.77
C MET A 434 71.26 100.81 61.71
N GLU A 435 70.25 100.37 62.54
CA GLU A 435 69.67 101.26 63.54
C GLU A 435 70.73 101.63 64.59
N GLN A 436 71.58 100.69 65.02
CA GLN A 436 72.66 100.90 65.93
C GLN A 436 73.70 101.83 65.31
N LEU A 437 74.02 101.65 64.05
CA LEU A 437 74.98 102.52 63.33
C LEU A 437 74.40 103.93 63.20
N ASN A 438 73.08 104.03 62.90
CA ASN A 438 72.43 105.33 62.81
C ASN A 438 72.33 106.03 64.16
N GLY A 439 72.28 105.29 65.30
CA GLY A 439 72.36 105.78 66.63
C GLY A 439 73.74 106.27 67.09
N THR A 440 74.81 105.74 66.45
CA THR A 440 76.20 106.15 66.77
C THR A 440 76.76 107.29 65.92
N VAL A 441 76.02 107.67 64.83
CA VAL A 441 76.33 108.77 63.91
C VAL A 441 75.62 110.07 64.29
N ARG A 442 74.74 110.09 65.29
CA ARG A 442 74.20 111.28 65.93
C ARG A 442 74.96 111.59 67.22
#